data_0611a5ef84a26690bbd9595ac0ff3634
#
_entry.id   0611a5ef84a26690bbd9595ac0ff3634
#
_cell.length_a   1.000
_cell.length_b   1.000
_cell.length_c   1.000
_cell.angle_alpha   90.00
_cell.angle_beta   90.00
_cell.angle_gamma   90.00
#
_symmetry.space_group_name_H-M   'P 1'
#
loop_
_entity.id
_entity.type
_entity.pdbx_description
1 polymer ?
#
loop_
_entity_poly.entity_id
_entity_poly.type
_entity_poly.pdbx_seq_one_letter_code
_entity_poly.pdbx_strand_id
1 'polypeptide(L)'
;QIQTIASKKVARPLIGYLEKDELDALLKTPNQRTPQGRRDYAVLLFLYNTGARADEVAQVRIGDLELGAAPRRDGSAVVLRGKGNKRRRCPLWPKTVEELRPLVGGRAASEHVFLNRRGQPLTRFGVHALVERHAARTAAKLPSVAKKRGSPHTIRHTTATHLLRAGVDINTIRAWLGHVSLNTTNVYAEVDLEMKAKALVKCEIKGGKPKKPWRKNPGLMEFLRSL
;
A
#
# COMPACT_ATOMS: atom_id res chain seq x y z
N GLN A 1 31.56 5.25 -37.49
CA GLN A 1 31.72 5.34 -36.04
C GLN A 1 30.38 5.68 -35.43
N ILE A 2 29.75 4.76 -34.72
CA ILE A 2 28.49 4.98 -33.99
C ILE A 2 28.90 5.61 -32.65
N GLN A 3 28.61 6.89 -32.48
CA GLN A 3 28.80 7.56 -31.18
C GLN A 3 27.74 7.04 -30.18
N THR A 4 28.19 6.34 -29.18
CA THR A 4 27.36 5.92 -28.03
C THR A 4 26.99 7.16 -27.23
N ILE A 5 25.74 7.63 -27.38
CA ILE A 5 25.20 8.73 -26.54
C ILE A 5 25.02 8.17 -25.13
N ALA A 6 25.86 8.62 -24.21
CA ALA A 6 25.74 8.27 -22.80
C ALA A 6 24.38 8.74 -22.27
N SER A 7 23.53 7.82 -21.86
CA SER A 7 22.23 8.17 -21.26
C SER A 7 22.46 8.92 -19.95
N LYS A 8 22.03 10.18 -19.90
CA LYS A 8 22.06 11.01 -18.69
C LYS A 8 21.28 10.30 -17.57
N LYS A 9 21.93 9.90 -16.49
CA LYS A 9 21.26 9.44 -15.27
C LYS A 9 20.49 10.64 -14.69
N VAL A 10 19.23 10.76 -15.04
CA VAL A 10 18.32 11.73 -14.40
C VAL A 10 18.11 11.28 -12.96
N ALA A 11 18.41 12.13 -11.98
CA ALA A 11 18.07 11.87 -10.58
C ALA A 11 16.59 11.54 -10.50
N ARG A 12 16.24 10.33 -10.02
CA ARG A 12 14.84 9.93 -9.87
C ARG A 12 14.21 10.84 -8.82
N PRO A 13 13.15 11.57 -9.13
CA PRO A 13 12.47 12.38 -8.15
C PRO A 13 12.00 11.47 -6.99
N LEU A 14 12.20 11.92 -5.76
CA LEU A 14 11.67 11.27 -4.57
C LEU A 14 10.15 11.06 -4.77
N ILE A 15 9.72 9.81 -4.68
CA ILE A 15 8.31 9.47 -4.85
C ILE A 15 7.54 10.05 -3.65
N GLY A 16 6.71 11.05 -3.91
CA GLY A 16 5.88 11.65 -2.89
C GLY A 16 4.83 10.64 -2.38
N TYR A 17 4.73 10.51 -1.08
CA TYR A 17 3.66 9.78 -0.40
C TYR A 17 3.03 10.67 0.68
N LEU A 18 1.84 10.31 1.14
CA LEU A 18 1.15 11.01 2.22
C LEU A 18 1.55 10.40 3.56
N GLU A 19 1.84 11.24 4.54
CA GLU A 19 1.96 10.79 5.93
C GLU A 19 0.57 10.38 6.46
N LYS A 20 0.53 9.74 7.63
CA LYS A 20 -0.72 9.18 8.15
C LYS A 20 -1.80 10.24 8.41
N ASP A 21 -1.41 11.38 8.97
CA ASP A 21 -2.27 12.53 9.23
C ASP A 21 -2.79 13.20 7.94
N GLU A 22 -1.95 13.30 6.92
CA GLU A 22 -2.31 13.82 5.60
C GLU A 22 -3.32 12.90 4.89
N LEU A 23 -3.10 11.59 4.98
CA LEU A 23 -4.03 10.62 4.42
C LEU A 23 -5.37 10.63 5.18
N ASP A 24 -5.34 10.69 6.50
CA ASP A 24 -6.56 10.78 7.31
C ASP A 24 -7.34 12.07 7.01
N ALA A 25 -6.63 13.19 6.78
CA ALA A 25 -7.24 14.43 6.31
C ALA A 25 -7.88 14.27 4.93
N LEU A 26 -7.20 13.58 3.99
CA LEU A 26 -7.75 13.28 2.65
C LEU A 26 -9.03 12.46 2.76
N LEU A 27 -9.04 11.40 3.57
CA LEU A 27 -10.20 10.53 3.77
C LEU A 27 -11.39 11.27 4.42
N LYS A 28 -11.17 12.34 5.15
CA LYS A 28 -12.22 13.17 5.77
C LYS A 28 -12.83 14.21 4.82
N THR A 29 -12.29 14.41 3.62
CA THR A 29 -12.80 15.45 2.69
C THR A 29 -14.13 15.12 2.01
N PRO A 30 -14.48 13.84 1.70
CA PRO A 30 -15.78 13.54 1.13
C PRO A 30 -16.92 13.80 2.13
N ASN A 31 -17.97 14.49 1.68
CA ASN A 31 -19.17 14.68 2.48
C ASN A 31 -20.02 13.40 2.50
N GLN A 32 -19.83 12.57 3.49
CA GLN A 32 -20.52 11.27 3.62
C GLN A 32 -22.03 11.36 3.85
N ARG A 33 -22.59 12.56 4.04
CA ARG A 33 -24.04 12.76 4.09
C ARG A 33 -24.69 12.64 2.70
N THR A 34 -23.91 12.70 1.63
CA THR A 34 -24.39 12.59 0.26
C THR A 34 -24.03 11.23 -0.34
N PRO A 35 -24.86 10.65 -1.24
CA PRO A 35 -24.52 9.39 -1.93
C PRO A 35 -23.19 9.46 -2.67
N GLN A 36 -22.91 10.61 -3.32
CA GLN A 36 -21.65 10.83 -4.00
C GLN A 36 -20.46 10.85 -3.04
N GLY A 37 -20.60 11.54 -1.92
CA GLY A 37 -19.51 11.62 -0.94
C GLY A 37 -19.23 10.27 -0.27
N ARG A 38 -20.24 9.44 0.00
CA ARG A 38 -20.06 8.06 0.45
C ARG A 38 -19.30 7.23 -0.57
N ARG A 39 -19.69 7.30 -1.85
CA ARG A 39 -18.95 6.65 -2.93
C ARG A 39 -17.51 7.14 -3.02
N ASP A 40 -17.27 8.46 -2.97
CA ASP A 40 -15.94 9.05 -3.06
C ASP A 40 -15.05 8.58 -1.88
N TYR A 41 -15.60 8.53 -0.67
CA TYR A 41 -14.93 7.98 0.51
C TYR A 41 -14.56 6.50 0.31
N ALA A 42 -15.51 5.68 -0.16
CA ALA A 42 -15.27 4.27 -0.42
C ALA A 42 -14.17 4.06 -1.48
N VAL A 43 -14.14 4.88 -2.55
CA VAL A 43 -13.08 4.83 -3.58
C VAL A 43 -11.71 5.17 -2.98
N LEU A 44 -11.60 6.24 -2.17
CA LEU A 44 -10.35 6.64 -1.53
C LEU A 44 -9.85 5.56 -0.56
N LEU A 45 -10.76 5.03 0.27
CA LEU A 45 -10.45 3.97 1.23
C LEU A 45 -10.03 2.68 0.52
N PHE A 46 -10.71 2.32 -0.58
CA PHE A 46 -10.38 1.15 -1.39
C PHE A 46 -9.00 1.28 -2.05
N LEU A 47 -8.69 2.47 -2.61
CA LEU A 47 -7.36 2.77 -3.16
C LEU A 47 -6.27 2.59 -2.11
N TYR A 48 -6.48 3.11 -0.91
CA TYR A 48 -5.50 3.01 0.18
C TYR A 48 -5.40 1.58 0.72
N ASN A 49 -6.50 0.86 0.91
CA ASN A 49 -6.47 -0.52 1.40
C ASN A 49 -5.73 -1.45 0.44
N THR A 50 -6.02 -1.34 -0.87
CA THR A 50 -5.54 -2.31 -1.86
C THR A 50 -4.30 -1.87 -2.62
N GLY A 51 -3.98 -0.57 -2.59
CA GLY A 51 -2.96 0.02 -3.45
C GLY A 51 -3.28 -0.13 -4.94
N ALA A 52 -4.56 -0.26 -5.31
CA ALA A 52 -4.99 -0.48 -6.68
C ALA A 52 -4.62 0.68 -7.61
N ARG A 53 -4.42 0.37 -8.89
CA ARG A 53 -4.30 1.40 -9.94
C ARG A 53 -5.68 1.98 -10.25
N ALA A 54 -5.72 3.21 -10.75
CA ALA A 54 -6.98 3.85 -11.14
C ALA A 54 -7.82 3.01 -12.12
N ASP A 55 -7.16 2.35 -13.06
CA ASP A 55 -7.79 1.46 -14.03
C ASP A 55 -8.36 0.19 -13.37
N GLU A 56 -7.63 -0.40 -12.41
CA GLU A 56 -8.11 -1.55 -11.64
C GLU A 56 -9.36 -1.20 -10.82
N VAL A 57 -9.41 -0.01 -10.21
CA VAL A 57 -10.59 0.49 -9.49
C VAL A 57 -11.77 0.70 -10.43
N ALA A 58 -11.50 1.23 -11.63
CA ALA A 58 -12.53 1.46 -12.63
C ALA A 58 -13.15 0.15 -13.15
N GLN A 59 -12.37 -0.92 -13.22
CA GLN A 59 -12.78 -2.19 -13.81
C GLN A 59 -13.31 -3.22 -12.80
N VAL A 60 -13.15 -2.99 -11.48
CA VAL A 60 -13.58 -3.95 -10.48
C VAL A 60 -15.09 -4.15 -10.53
N ARG A 61 -15.51 -5.42 -10.57
CA ARG A 61 -16.90 -5.84 -10.58
C ARG A 61 -17.35 -6.36 -9.22
N ILE A 62 -18.65 -6.39 -9.00
CA ILE A 62 -19.23 -6.90 -7.74
C ILE A 62 -18.83 -8.35 -7.53
N GLY A 63 -18.81 -9.18 -8.58
CA GLY A 63 -18.35 -10.56 -8.51
C GLY A 63 -16.86 -10.75 -8.23
N ASP A 64 -16.04 -9.69 -8.30
CA ASP A 64 -14.64 -9.75 -7.89
C ASP A 64 -14.47 -9.52 -6.36
N LEU A 65 -15.55 -9.18 -5.64
CA LEU A 65 -15.57 -8.95 -4.20
C LEU A 65 -15.99 -10.21 -3.44
N GLU A 66 -15.17 -10.64 -2.52
CA GLU A 66 -15.47 -11.68 -1.54
C GLU A 66 -15.83 -11.01 -0.21
N LEU A 67 -17.07 -10.56 -0.08
CA LEU A 67 -17.56 -9.91 1.13
C LEU A 67 -18.21 -10.97 2.03
N GLY A 68 -17.46 -11.52 2.99
CA GLY A 68 -17.97 -12.52 3.95
C GLY A 68 -19.27 -12.08 4.66
N ALA A 69 -20.04 -13.03 5.19
CA ALA A 69 -21.36 -12.78 5.80
C ALA A 69 -21.32 -11.87 7.05
N ALA A 70 -20.19 -11.84 7.77
CA ALA A 70 -19.96 -10.96 8.92
C ALA A 70 -18.67 -10.17 8.74
N PRO A 71 -18.53 -8.96 9.34
CA PRO A 71 -17.31 -8.17 9.32
C PRO A 71 -16.25 -8.78 10.27
N ARG A 72 -16.00 -10.09 10.15
CA ARG A 72 -14.96 -10.77 10.93
C ARG A 72 -13.62 -10.65 10.21
N ARG A 73 -12.52 -10.72 10.98
CA ARG A 73 -11.13 -10.56 10.56
C ARG A 73 -10.68 -11.50 9.43
N ASP A 74 -11.43 -12.56 9.14
CA ASP A 74 -10.99 -13.65 8.29
C ASP A 74 -11.87 -13.75 7.03
N GLY A 75 -11.32 -13.31 5.91
CA GLY A 75 -11.76 -13.77 4.62
C GLY A 75 -12.29 -12.75 3.61
N SER A 76 -12.61 -11.51 3.98
CA SER A 76 -13.02 -10.53 2.97
C SER A 76 -11.87 -10.10 2.09
N ALA A 77 -12.05 -10.18 0.78
CA ALA A 77 -11.01 -9.87 -0.19
C ALA A 77 -11.60 -9.30 -1.49
N VAL A 78 -10.72 -8.79 -2.34
CA VAL A 78 -11.03 -8.45 -3.73
C VAL A 78 -10.01 -9.07 -4.67
N VAL A 79 -10.46 -9.55 -5.83
CA VAL A 79 -9.60 -10.00 -6.92
C VAL A 79 -9.43 -8.87 -7.90
N LEU A 80 -8.22 -8.29 -7.96
CA LEU A 80 -7.88 -7.22 -8.89
C LEU A 80 -7.21 -7.78 -10.14
N ARG A 81 -7.58 -7.26 -11.30
CA ARG A 81 -7.04 -7.64 -12.62
C ARG A 81 -6.09 -6.54 -13.10
N GLY A 82 -4.80 -6.85 -13.15
CA GLY A 82 -3.75 -5.95 -13.60
C GLY A 82 -3.37 -6.13 -15.06
N LYS A 83 -2.34 -5.39 -15.49
CA LYS A 83 -1.79 -5.47 -16.85
C LYS A 83 -1.40 -6.91 -17.21
N GLY A 84 -1.77 -7.36 -18.42
CA GLY A 84 -1.52 -8.72 -18.88
C GLY A 84 -2.42 -9.77 -18.24
N ASN A 85 -3.63 -9.39 -17.82
CA ASN A 85 -4.63 -10.25 -17.17
C ASN A 85 -4.13 -10.95 -15.87
N LYS A 86 -3.06 -10.43 -15.27
CA LYS A 86 -2.55 -10.94 -14.01
C LYS A 86 -3.55 -10.62 -12.89
N ARG A 87 -3.96 -11.64 -12.16
CA ARG A 87 -4.87 -11.50 -11.03
C ARG A 87 -4.09 -11.48 -9.73
N ARG A 88 -4.54 -10.65 -8.77
CA ARG A 88 -4.08 -10.70 -7.40
C ARG A 88 -5.26 -10.57 -6.45
N ARG A 89 -5.21 -11.31 -5.36
CA ARG A 89 -6.20 -11.26 -4.29
C ARG A 89 -5.67 -10.32 -3.20
N CYS A 90 -6.44 -9.28 -2.86
CA CYS A 90 -6.09 -8.33 -1.81
C CYS A 90 -7.10 -8.46 -0.67
N PRO A 91 -6.67 -8.66 0.58
CA PRO A 91 -7.57 -8.65 1.72
C PRO A 91 -8.14 -7.25 1.93
N LEU A 92 -9.40 -7.19 2.36
CA LEU A 92 -10.11 -5.96 2.64
C LEU A 92 -10.24 -5.75 4.15
N TRP A 93 -9.99 -4.52 4.59
CA TRP A 93 -10.27 -4.13 5.96
C TRP A 93 -11.77 -4.16 6.26
N PRO A 94 -12.17 -4.47 7.51
CA PRO A 94 -13.58 -4.43 7.91
C PRO A 94 -14.27 -3.12 7.53
N LYS A 95 -13.58 -1.98 7.72
CA LYS A 95 -14.09 -0.66 7.35
C LYS A 95 -14.32 -0.52 5.84
N THR A 96 -13.42 -1.06 5.02
CA THR A 96 -13.60 -1.06 3.56
C THR A 96 -14.82 -1.89 3.15
N VAL A 97 -15.00 -3.05 3.77
CA VAL A 97 -16.18 -3.92 3.54
C VAL A 97 -17.47 -3.21 3.92
N GLU A 98 -17.48 -2.55 5.09
CA GLU A 98 -18.62 -1.76 5.56
C GLU A 98 -19.05 -0.69 4.55
N GLU A 99 -18.10 0.03 3.97
CA GLU A 99 -18.36 1.08 2.99
C GLU A 99 -18.74 0.54 1.59
N LEU A 100 -18.27 -0.67 1.24
CA LEU A 100 -18.60 -1.27 -0.05
C LEU A 100 -20.01 -1.88 -0.06
N ARG A 101 -20.46 -2.50 1.04
CA ARG A 101 -21.76 -3.19 1.10
C ARG A 101 -22.94 -2.34 0.63
N PRO A 102 -23.13 -1.08 1.07
CA PRO A 102 -24.23 -0.24 0.61
C PRO A 102 -24.15 0.10 -0.89
N LEU A 103 -22.94 0.10 -1.47
CA LEU A 103 -22.74 0.43 -2.87
C LEU A 103 -23.09 -0.72 -3.80
N VAL A 104 -23.04 -1.97 -3.32
CA VAL A 104 -23.21 -3.18 -4.14
C VAL A 104 -24.50 -3.94 -3.86
N GLY A 105 -25.18 -3.64 -2.75
CA GLY A 105 -26.38 -4.36 -2.33
C GLY A 105 -27.48 -4.35 -3.40
N GLY A 106 -28.04 -5.52 -3.70
CA GLY A 106 -29.11 -5.69 -4.68
C GLY A 106 -28.72 -5.59 -6.15
N ARG A 107 -27.42 -5.46 -6.45
CA ARG A 107 -26.90 -5.31 -7.81
C ARG A 107 -26.25 -6.59 -8.32
N ALA A 108 -26.24 -6.79 -9.66
CA ALA A 108 -25.72 -8.01 -10.27
C ALA A 108 -24.20 -8.12 -10.13
N ALA A 109 -23.69 -9.36 -9.98
CA ALA A 109 -22.27 -9.65 -9.86
C ALA A 109 -21.44 -9.15 -11.06
N SER A 110 -22.03 -9.03 -12.24
CA SER A 110 -21.41 -8.53 -13.46
C SER A 110 -21.24 -7.01 -13.50
N GLU A 111 -21.93 -6.28 -12.64
CA GLU A 111 -21.86 -4.82 -12.60
C GLU A 111 -20.58 -4.31 -11.95
N HIS A 112 -20.16 -3.09 -12.36
CA HIS A 112 -19.02 -2.43 -11.74
C HIS A 112 -19.35 -1.93 -10.33
N VAL A 113 -18.41 -2.04 -9.41
CA VAL A 113 -18.59 -1.59 -8.02
C VAL A 113 -18.85 -0.10 -7.93
N PHE A 114 -18.03 0.69 -8.62
CA PHE A 114 -18.06 2.15 -8.51
C PHE A 114 -18.73 2.78 -9.73
N LEU A 115 -19.84 3.46 -9.50
CA LEU A 115 -20.61 4.17 -10.52
C LEU A 115 -20.47 5.69 -10.35
N ASN A 116 -20.65 6.41 -11.45
CA ASN A 116 -20.74 7.87 -11.46
C ASN A 116 -22.18 8.34 -11.11
N ARG A 117 -22.44 9.65 -11.13
CA ARG A 117 -23.78 10.21 -10.82
C ARG A 117 -24.88 9.77 -11.80
N ARG A 118 -24.52 9.31 -12.99
CA ARG A 118 -25.44 8.88 -14.06
C ARG A 118 -25.65 7.36 -14.01
N GLY A 119 -25.18 6.65 -12.96
CA GLY A 119 -25.25 5.20 -12.89
C GLY A 119 -24.29 4.46 -13.82
N GLN A 120 -23.38 5.17 -14.51
CA GLN A 120 -22.40 4.55 -15.40
C GLN A 120 -21.10 4.22 -14.63
N PRO A 121 -20.34 3.21 -15.04
CA PRO A 121 -19.06 2.88 -14.43
C PRO A 121 -18.11 4.08 -14.36
N LEU A 122 -17.40 4.23 -13.23
CA LEU A 122 -16.29 5.17 -13.16
C LEU A 122 -15.19 4.75 -14.13
N THR A 123 -14.66 5.72 -14.89
CA THR A 123 -13.48 5.50 -15.71
C THR A 123 -12.20 5.75 -14.90
N ARG A 124 -11.05 5.28 -15.40
CA ARG A 124 -9.74 5.61 -14.81
C ARG A 124 -9.53 7.12 -14.66
N PHE A 125 -10.02 7.91 -15.61
CA PHE A 125 -9.95 9.37 -15.56
C PHE A 125 -10.87 9.93 -14.49
N GLY A 126 -12.07 9.34 -14.33
CA GLY A 126 -13.00 9.70 -13.25
C GLY A 126 -12.43 9.41 -11.86
N VAL A 127 -11.74 8.28 -11.69
CA VAL A 127 -11.01 7.95 -10.45
C VAL A 127 -9.89 8.96 -10.19
N HIS A 128 -9.12 9.32 -11.23
CA HIS A 128 -8.04 10.30 -11.12
C HIS A 128 -8.56 11.67 -10.69
N ALA A 129 -9.57 12.20 -11.41
CA ALA A 129 -10.19 13.49 -11.11
C ALA A 129 -10.82 13.54 -9.72
N LEU A 130 -11.38 12.40 -9.24
CA LEU A 130 -11.90 12.27 -7.89
C LEU A 130 -10.78 12.47 -6.86
N VAL A 131 -9.66 11.76 -7.01
CA VAL A 131 -8.53 11.86 -6.08
C VAL A 131 -7.94 13.27 -6.10
N GLU A 132 -7.71 13.86 -7.28
CA GLU A 132 -7.19 15.22 -7.43
C GLU A 132 -8.08 16.26 -6.75
N ARG A 133 -9.40 16.16 -6.94
CA ARG A 133 -10.37 17.08 -6.31
C ARG A 133 -10.29 17.02 -4.78
N HIS A 134 -10.21 15.81 -4.20
CA HIS A 134 -10.12 15.65 -2.74
C HIS A 134 -8.75 16.04 -2.22
N ALA A 135 -7.67 15.76 -2.96
CA ALA A 135 -6.32 16.21 -2.62
C ALA A 135 -6.20 17.74 -2.61
N ALA A 136 -6.78 18.42 -3.60
CA ALA A 136 -6.82 19.89 -3.63
C ALA A 136 -7.58 20.47 -2.41
N ARG A 137 -8.69 19.87 -2.02
CA ARG A 137 -9.44 20.27 -0.80
C ARG A 137 -8.63 20.02 0.47
N THR A 138 -7.84 18.96 0.52
CA THR A 138 -6.95 18.67 1.64
C THR A 138 -5.82 19.69 1.68
N ALA A 139 -5.21 19.98 0.55
CA ALA A 139 -4.11 20.93 0.41
C ALA A 139 -4.49 22.35 0.86
N ALA A 140 -5.74 22.74 0.64
CA ALA A 140 -6.26 24.04 1.11
C ALA A 140 -6.29 24.15 2.66
N LYS A 141 -6.35 23.00 3.36
CA LYS A 141 -6.38 22.96 4.84
C LYS A 141 -5.05 22.54 5.44
N LEU A 142 -4.25 21.79 4.68
CA LEU A 142 -2.98 21.19 5.11
C LEU A 142 -1.89 21.45 4.05
N PRO A 143 -1.10 22.54 4.19
CA PRO A 143 -0.15 22.99 3.17
C PRO A 143 0.93 21.95 2.79
N SER A 144 1.24 21.02 3.68
CA SER A 144 2.20 19.93 3.39
C SER A 144 1.74 19.05 2.22
N VAL A 145 0.43 18.86 2.05
CA VAL A 145 -0.17 18.11 0.94
C VAL A 145 -0.05 18.86 -0.38
N ALA A 146 -0.02 20.21 -0.37
CA ALA A 146 0.11 21.01 -1.58
C ALA A 146 1.44 20.76 -2.33
N LYS A 147 2.50 20.37 -1.60
CA LYS A 147 3.80 20.01 -2.16
C LYS A 147 3.83 18.61 -2.79
N LYS A 148 2.76 17.83 -2.62
CA LYS A 148 2.65 16.44 -3.07
C LYS A 148 1.62 16.34 -4.19
N ARG A 149 1.93 15.58 -5.23
CA ARG A 149 0.99 15.37 -6.33
C ARG A 149 -0.17 14.50 -5.85
N GLY A 150 -1.36 15.07 -5.74
CA GLY A 150 -2.58 14.37 -5.34
C GLY A 150 -3.09 13.46 -6.47
N SER A 151 -2.66 12.20 -6.51
CA SER A 151 -3.03 11.25 -7.55
C SER A 151 -3.27 9.84 -7.01
N PRO A 152 -3.97 8.94 -7.74
CA PRO A 152 -4.07 7.53 -7.35
C PRO A 152 -2.71 6.84 -7.17
N HIS A 153 -1.69 7.25 -7.93
CA HIS A 153 -0.33 6.77 -7.75
C HIS A 153 0.27 7.18 -6.41
N THR A 154 0.03 8.41 -5.97
CA THR A 154 0.46 8.88 -4.64
C THR A 154 -0.16 8.06 -3.53
N ILE A 155 -1.49 7.75 -3.62
CA ILE A 155 -2.15 6.87 -2.63
C ILE A 155 -1.52 5.48 -2.64
N ARG A 156 -1.24 4.91 -3.81
CA ARG A 156 -0.58 3.61 -3.93
C ARG A 156 0.84 3.62 -3.32
N HIS A 157 1.62 4.67 -3.53
CA HIS A 157 2.92 4.85 -2.88
C HIS A 157 2.78 4.97 -1.36
N THR A 158 1.77 5.70 -0.90
CA THR A 158 1.40 5.80 0.51
C THR A 158 1.10 4.43 1.10
N THR A 159 0.28 3.61 0.43
CA THR A 159 0.00 2.23 0.86
C THR A 159 1.29 1.42 1.01
N ALA A 160 2.16 1.45 -0.01
CA ALA A 160 3.42 0.72 0.02
C ALA A 160 4.32 1.15 1.19
N THR A 161 4.48 2.46 1.38
CA THR A 161 5.32 3.03 2.45
C THR A 161 4.74 2.71 3.83
N HIS A 162 3.43 2.82 4.01
CA HIS A 162 2.79 2.50 5.29
C HIS A 162 2.84 1.00 5.62
N LEU A 163 2.67 0.11 4.64
CA LEU A 163 2.88 -1.33 4.84
C LEU A 163 4.32 -1.64 5.24
N LEU A 164 5.28 -1.02 4.58
CA LEU A 164 6.69 -1.19 4.89
C LEU A 164 7.01 -0.72 6.31
N ARG A 165 6.53 0.46 6.71
CA ARG A 165 6.68 0.99 8.08
C ARG A 165 5.99 0.13 9.14
N ALA A 166 4.91 -0.54 8.77
CA ALA A 166 4.24 -1.52 9.62
C ALA A 166 5.02 -2.85 9.75
N GLY A 167 6.16 -2.99 9.07
CA GLY A 167 7.02 -4.18 9.15
C GLY A 167 6.63 -5.28 8.17
N VAL A 168 5.76 -5.01 7.19
CA VAL A 168 5.43 -5.98 6.15
C VAL A 168 6.64 -6.15 5.22
N ASP A 169 7.00 -7.39 4.93
CA ASP A 169 8.15 -7.68 4.07
C ASP A 169 7.94 -7.21 2.62
N ILE A 170 9.04 -6.90 1.95
CA ILE A 170 9.04 -6.29 0.61
C ILE A 170 8.41 -7.20 -0.47
N ASN A 171 8.52 -8.52 -0.34
CA ASN A 171 7.96 -9.46 -1.30
C ASN A 171 6.43 -9.54 -1.13
N THR A 172 5.93 -9.50 0.11
CA THR A 172 4.51 -9.38 0.40
C THR A 172 3.93 -8.08 -0.16
N ILE A 173 4.62 -6.94 0.03
CA ILE A 173 4.20 -5.66 -0.55
C ILE A 173 4.19 -5.74 -2.08
N ARG A 174 5.19 -6.36 -2.68
CA ARG A 174 5.26 -6.59 -4.12
C ARG A 174 4.07 -7.41 -4.64
N ALA A 175 3.76 -8.52 -3.97
CA ALA A 175 2.61 -9.36 -4.31
C ALA A 175 1.29 -8.57 -4.14
N TRP A 176 1.14 -7.83 -3.04
CA TRP A 176 -0.01 -6.98 -2.75
C TRP A 176 -0.28 -5.96 -3.85
N LEU A 177 0.76 -5.27 -4.29
CA LEU A 177 0.66 -4.24 -5.31
C LEU A 177 0.64 -4.80 -6.74
N GLY A 178 1.04 -6.04 -6.95
CA GLY A 178 1.18 -6.64 -8.28
C GLY A 178 2.28 -5.97 -9.09
N HIS A 179 3.47 -5.73 -8.49
CA HIS A 179 4.64 -5.24 -9.19
C HIS A 179 5.34 -6.38 -9.92
N VAL A 180 5.56 -6.21 -11.22
CA VAL A 180 6.28 -7.20 -12.05
C VAL A 180 7.80 -7.11 -11.81
N SER A 181 8.31 -5.90 -11.52
CA SER A 181 9.74 -5.63 -11.31
C SER A 181 10.06 -5.37 -9.85
N LEU A 182 11.14 -5.97 -9.35
CA LEU A 182 11.74 -5.69 -8.04
C LEU A 182 12.14 -4.22 -7.90
N ASN A 183 12.68 -3.62 -8.96
CA ASN A 183 13.11 -2.22 -8.96
C ASN A 183 11.99 -1.24 -8.58
N THR A 184 10.74 -1.57 -8.93
CA THR A 184 9.59 -0.72 -8.58
C THR A 184 9.28 -0.76 -7.08
N THR A 185 9.57 -1.88 -6.41
CA THR A 185 9.30 -2.04 -4.97
C THR A 185 10.49 -1.61 -4.13
N ASN A 186 11.73 -1.79 -4.62
CA ASN A 186 12.95 -1.40 -3.91
C ASN A 186 13.03 0.11 -3.64
N VAL A 187 12.40 0.93 -4.47
CA VAL A 187 12.31 2.39 -4.26
C VAL A 187 11.72 2.73 -2.88
N TYR A 188 10.79 1.92 -2.37
CA TYR A 188 10.22 2.13 -1.03
C TYR A 188 11.20 1.78 0.10
N ALA A 189 12.03 0.76 -0.11
CA ALA A 189 13.06 0.37 0.86
C ALA A 189 14.19 1.41 1.00
N GLU A 190 14.41 2.23 -0.04
CA GLU A 190 15.42 3.30 0.00
C GLU A 190 14.96 4.51 0.83
N VAL A 191 13.65 4.71 0.96
CA VAL A 191 13.06 5.93 1.54
C VAL A 191 13.05 5.92 3.08
N ASP A 192 13.14 4.74 3.74
CA ASP A 192 12.92 4.66 5.19
C ASP A 192 14.18 4.32 5.99
N LEU A 193 14.94 5.36 6.37
CA LEU A 193 16.10 5.26 7.26
C LEU A 193 15.72 4.79 8.67
N GLU A 194 14.50 5.11 9.13
CA GLU A 194 14.02 4.72 10.46
C GLU A 194 13.82 3.19 10.55
N MET A 195 13.30 2.56 9.49
CA MET A 195 13.21 1.10 9.41
C MET A 195 14.58 0.44 9.41
N LYS A 196 15.56 1.01 8.68
CA LYS A 196 16.94 0.51 8.67
C LYS A 196 17.55 0.59 10.06
N ALA A 197 17.34 1.69 10.77
CA ALA A 197 17.81 1.87 12.15
C ALA A 197 17.14 0.86 13.11
N LYS A 198 15.81 0.67 13.01
CA LYS A 198 15.07 -0.34 13.80
C LYS A 198 15.53 -1.77 13.52
N ALA A 199 15.85 -2.09 12.27
CA ALA A 199 16.39 -3.40 11.90
C ALA A 199 17.77 -3.61 12.52
N LEU A 200 18.65 -2.60 12.48
CA LEU A 200 19.97 -2.66 13.13
C LEU A 200 19.87 -2.89 14.63
N VAL A 201 18.95 -2.20 15.32
CA VAL A 201 18.72 -2.40 16.76
C VAL A 201 18.29 -3.84 17.08
N LYS A 202 17.45 -4.46 16.21
CA LYS A 202 17.04 -5.87 16.39
C LYS A 202 18.19 -6.86 16.13
N CYS A 203 19.15 -6.49 15.30
CA CYS A 203 20.32 -7.30 14.96
C CYS A 203 21.53 -6.98 15.85
N GLU A 204 21.42 -5.98 16.74
CA GLU A 204 22.50 -5.61 17.64
C GLU A 204 22.87 -6.80 18.51
N ILE A 205 24.09 -7.31 18.33
CA ILE A 205 24.66 -8.33 19.21
C ILE A 205 24.93 -7.63 20.54
N LYS A 206 23.99 -7.69 21.47
CA LYS A 206 24.23 -7.28 22.84
C LYS A 206 25.42 -8.06 23.32
N GLY A 207 26.55 -7.36 23.47
CA GLY A 207 27.81 -7.94 23.91
C GLY A 207 27.56 -8.77 25.15
N GLY A 208 27.47 -10.07 25.02
CA GLY A 208 27.44 -10.96 26.15
C GLY A 208 28.75 -10.74 26.89
N LYS A 209 28.71 -10.57 28.23
CA LYS A 209 29.93 -10.61 29.04
C LYS A 209 30.75 -11.77 28.53
N PRO A 210 32.07 -11.61 28.27
CA PRO A 210 32.87 -12.67 27.70
C PRO A 210 32.70 -13.92 28.58
N LYS A 211 32.10 -14.97 27.98
CA LYS A 211 32.01 -16.26 28.67
C LYS A 211 33.44 -16.58 29.09
N LYS A 212 33.62 -16.91 30.37
CA LYS A 212 34.95 -17.26 30.95
C LYS A 212 35.74 -18.07 29.94
N PRO A 213 37.02 -17.68 29.68
CA PRO A 213 37.82 -18.35 28.66
C PRO A 213 37.77 -19.87 28.87
N TRP A 214 37.53 -20.62 27.81
CA TRP A 214 37.48 -22.08 27.82
C TRP A 214 38.67 -22.72 28.58
N ARG A 215 39.82 -22.03 28.65
CA ARG A 215 41.01 -22.38 29.43
C ARG A 215 40.73 -22.54 30.93
N LYS A 216 39.63 -22.01 31.46
CA LYS A 216 39.25 -22.14 32.88
C LYS A 216 38.18 -23.23 33.12
N ASN A 217 37.89 -24.06 32.12
CA ASN A 217 37.00 -25.21 32.29
C ASN A 217 37.84 -26.43 32.61
N PRO A 218 37.84 -26.91 33.90
CA PRO A 218 38.70 -28.00 34.35
C PRO A 218 38.47 -29.28 33.53
N GLY A 219 37.22 -29.64 33.25
CA GLY A 219 36.89 -30.85 32.50
C GLY A 219 37.36 -30.85 31.07
N LEU A 220 37.32 -29.68 30.37
CA LEU A 220 37.84 -29.54 29.02
C LEU A 220 39.38 -29.63 29.00
N MET A 221 40.03 -29.05 29.99
CA MET A 221 41.50 -29.10 30.09
C MET A 221 42.02 -30.48 30.45
N GLU A 222 41.27 -31.25 31.22
CA GLU A 222 41.59 -32.63 31.56
C GLU A 222 41.43 -33.55 30.32
N PHE A 223 40.34 -33.38 29.58
CA PHE A 223 40.12 -34.09 28.31
C PHE A 223 41.23 -33.79 27.28
N LEU A 224 41.62 -32.52 27.11
CA LEU A 224 42.69 -32.16 26.21
C LEU A 224 44.09 -32.66 26.57
N ARG A 225 44.32 -33.00 27.86
CA ARG A 225 45.56 -33.59 28.32
C ARG A 225 45.59 -35.11 28.21
N SER A 226 44.43 -35.72 27.98
CA SER A 226 44.29 -37.17 27.79
C SER A 226 44.34 -37.59 26.34
N LEU A 227 44.39 -36.64 25.39
CA LEU A 227 44.65 -36.84 23.96
C LEU A 227 46.15 -36.82 23.67
#